data_0df26a41f5cade9aacb98f7fef3f507c
#
_entry.id   0df26a41f5cade9aacb98f7fef3f507c
#
_cell.length_a   1.000
_cell.length_b   1.000
_cell.length_c   1.000
_cell.angle_alpha   90.00
_cell.angle_beta   90.00
_cell.angle_gamma   90.00
#
_symmetry.space_group_name_H-M   'P 1'
#
loop_
_entity.id
_entity.type
_entity.pdbx_description
1 polymer ?
#
loop_
_entity_poly.entity_id
_entity_poly.type
_entity_poly.pdbx_seq_one_letter_code
_entity_poly.pdbx_strand_id
1 'polypeptide(L)'
;MDKQTYIDTIKALYPIIRKTEQTTKSGIYLYERTDEKGISFFYCGQAKDIFSRQVSHWNGYEHIDISMRKRRFKSTKNPYGWTFKILEYCPFDKLDEREQYYIMKYLKEGRQTYNVGYGGQKSKDSQIREQKPNRGYLDGLKQGRKNAVKEVKVFFDKYLDYSVKGVSNKTKERKYNEFKEWLEDGE
;
A
#
# COMPACT_ATOMS: atom_id res chain seq x y z
N MET A 1 25.05 -11.79 -11.58
CA MET A 1 25.46 -11.39 -10.22
C MET A 1 25.29 -12.62 -9.34
N ASP A 2 26.35 -13.07 -8.70
CA ASP A 2 26.30 -14.24 -7.83
C ASP A 2 25.49 -13.92 -6.54
N LYS A 3 25.08 -14.98 -5.84
CA LYS A 3 24.24 -14.86 -4.65
C LYS A 3 24.90 -14.06 -3.52
N GLN A 4 26.22 -14.17 -3.37
CA GLN A 4 26.93 -13.46 -2.31
C GLN A 4 27.02 -11.97 -2.60
N THR A 5 27.38 -11.58 -3.82
CA THR A 5 27.40 -10.18 -4.27
C THR A 5 26.02 -9.53 -4.12
N TYR A 6 24.94 -10.27 -4.41
CA TYR A 6 23.58 -9.81 -4.19
C TYR A 6 23.27 -9.58 -2.70
N ILE A 7 23.63 -10.54 -1.84
CA ILE A 7 23.45 -10.43 -0.39
C ILE A 7 24.25 -9.24 0.17
N ASP A 8 25.48 -9.05 -0.24
CA ASP A 8 26.34 -7.97 0.25
C ASP A 8 25.85 -6.60 -0.24
N THR A 9 25.36 -6.53 -1.47
CA THR A 9 24.70 -5.33 -2.00
C THR A 9 23.43 -4.99 -1.19
N ILE A 10 22.64 -6.00 -0.85
CA ILE A 10 21.44 -5.81 -0.02
C ILE A 10 21.81 -5.39 1.40
N LYS A 11 22.80 -6.02 2.02
CA LYS A 11 23.29 -5.64 3.35
C LYS A 11 23.81 -4.20 3.37
N ALA A 12 24.49 -3.76 2.32
CA ALA A 12 24.94 -2.39 2.19
C ALA A 12 23.80 -1.39 2.00
N LEU A 13 22.75 -1.79 1.29
CA LEU A 13 21.55 -0.98 1.09
C LEU A 13 20.63 -0.94 2.31
N TYR A 14 20.72 -1.95 3.19
CA TYR A 14 19.86 -2.11 4.37
C TYR A 14 20.67 -2.20 5.67
N PRO A 15 21.47 -1.18 6.02
CA PRO A 15 22.30 -1.19 7.21
C PRO A 15 21.52 -1.28 8.52
N ILE A 16 20.22 -1.08 8.46
CA ILE A 16 19.30 -1.05 9.62
C ILE A 16 19.08 -2.45 10.20
N ILE A 17 19.18 -3.50 9.37
CA ILE A 17 18.88 -4.86 9.80
C ILE A 17 20.18 -5.63 9.99
N ARG A 18 20.74 -5.52 11.19
CA ARG A 18 21.92 -6.27 11.61
C ARG A 18 21.52 -7.44 12.47
N LYS A 19 22.29 -8.53 12.38
CA LYS A 19 22.14 -9.64 13.33
C LYS A 19 22.61 -9.19 14.71
N THR A 20 21.67 -9.08 15.64
CA THR A 20 21.92 -8.74 17.04
C THR A 20 21.13 -9.71 17.92
N GLU A 21 21.40 -9.75 19.20
CA GLU A 21 20.59 -10.55 20.13
C GLU A 21 19.11 -10.18 20.05
N GLN A 22 18.78 -8.90 19.92
CA GLN A 22 17.42 -8.43 19.79
C GLN A 22 16.75 -8.88 18.49
N THR A 23 17.47 -8.87 17.38
CA THR A 23 16.90 -9.25 16.07
C THR A 23 16.74 -10.75 15.90
N THR A 24 17.40 -11.58 16.70
CA THR A 24 17.24 -13.04 16.68
C THR A 24 16.12 -13.54 17.58
N LYS A 25 15.42 -12.64 18.28
CA LYS A 25 14.26 -12.98 19.10
C LYS A 25 12.98 -13.16 18.28
N SER A 26 12.04 -13.88 18.89
CA SER A 26 10.67 -14.00 18.39
C SER A 26 9.89 -12.72 18.64
N GLY A 27 9.09 -12.29 17.67
CA GLY A 27 8.30 -11.08 17.81
C GLY A 27 7.60 -10.60 16.55
N ILE A 28 7.02 -9.42 16.67
CA ILE A 28 6.28 -8.72 15.63
C ILE A 28 7.10 -7.54 15.14
N TYR A 29 7.17 -7.37 13.84
CA TYR A 29 7.88 -6.27 13.19
C TYR A 29 6.99 -5.52 12.21
N LEU A 30 7.38 -4.31 11.89
CA LEU A 30 6.67 -3.43 10.99
C LEU A 30 7.63 -2.86 9.94
N TYR A 31 7.20 -2.92 8.69
CA TYR A 31 7.65 -2.03 7.65
C TYR A 31 6.61 -0.95 7.43
N GLU A 32 7.03 0.31 7.39
CA GLU A 32 6.14 1.42 7.10
C GLU A 32 6.81 2.45 6.20
N ARG A 33 6.01 3.15 5.42
CA ARG A 33 6.42 4.29 4.61
C ARG A 33 5.24 5.22 4.36
N THR A 34 5.54 6.47 4.07
CA THR A 34 4.56 7.43 3.56
C THR A 34 5.01 7.85 2.16
N ASP A 35 4.10 7.92 1.20
CA ASP A 35 4.43 8.37 -0.14
C ASP A 35 4.41 9.90 -0.27
N GLU A 36 4.72 10.39 -1.48
CA GLU A 36 4.74 11.82 -1.80
C GLU A 36 3.38 12.51 -1.62
N LYS A 37 2.30 11.74 -1.61
CA LYS A 37 0.93 12.23 -1.43
C LYS A 37 0.45 12.16 0.02
N GLY A 38 1.33 11.79 0.94
CA GLY A 38 1.00 11.64 2.36
C GLY A 38 0.30 10.33 2.72
N ILE A 39 0.16 9.39 1.78
CA ILE A 39 -0.50 8.11 2.05
C ILE A 39 0.46 7.20 2.79
N SER A 40 0.01 6.71 3.94
CA SER A 40 0.77 5.81 4.78
C SER A 40 0.50 4.34 4.44
N PHE A 41 1.58 3.61 4.22
CA PHE A 41 1.56 2.18 3.92
C PHE A 41 2.27 1.42 5.01
N PHE A 42 1.80 0.19 5.27
CA PHE A 42 2.46 -0.69 6.23
C PHE A 42 2.43 -2.16 5.80
N TYR A 43 3.34 -2.92 6.37
CA TYR A 43 3.33 -4.38 6.41
C TYR A 43 3.74 -4.80 7.81
N CYS A 44 2.86 -5.52 8.48
CA CYS A 44 3.13 -6.13 9.77
C CYS A 44 3.44 -7.61 9.55
N GLY A 45 4.48 -8.10 10.18
CA GLY A 45 4.87 -9.50 10.07
C GLY A 45 5.33 -10.07 11.41
N GLN A 46 5.27 -11.38 11.50
CA GLN A 46 5.73 -12.15 12.64
C GLN A 46 6.93 -13.02 12.29
N ALA A 47 7.75 -13.32 13.26
CA ALA A 47 8.86 -14.24 13.10
C ALA A 47 9.26 -14.91 14.43
N LYS A 48 9.71 -16.17 14.35
CA LYS A 48 10.44 -16.85 15.44
C LYS A 48 11.85 -16.25 15.60
N ASP A 49 12.44 -15.85 14.51
CA ASP A 49 13.71 -15.16 14.40
C ASP A 49 13.53 -14.03 13.38
N ILE A 50 13.44 -12.80 13.89
CA ILE A 50 13.17 -11.61 13.09
C ILE A 50 14.26 -11.40 12.05
N PHE A 51 15.53 -11.61 12.40
CA PHE A 51 16.64 -11.44 11.47
C PHE A 51 16.54 -12.42 10.29
N SER A 52 16.33 -13.70 10.57
CA SER A 52 16.16 -14.72 9.53
C SER A 52 14.98 -14.43 8.61
N ARG A 53 13.88 -13.91 9.18
CA ARG A 53 12.73 -13.49 8.38
C ARG A 53 13.03 -12.28 7.48
N GLN A 54 13.83 -11.32 7.96
CA GLN A 54 14.27 -10.20 7.12
C GLN A 54 15.11 -10.66 5.93
N VAL A 55 16.04 -11.60 6.16
CA VAL A 55 16.82 -12.21 5.08
C VAL A 55 15.91 -12.91 4.06
N SER A 56 14.85 -13.58 4.54
CA SER A 56 13.84 -14.19 3.65
C SER A 56 13.12 -13.16 2.81
N HIS A 57 12.75 -12.02 3.38
CA HIS A 57 12.13 -10.91 2.63
C HIS A 57 13.06 -10.36 1.54
N TRP A 58 14.34 -10.26 1.80
CA TRP A 58 15.29 -9.74 0.78
C TRP A 58 15.39 -10.65 -0.44
N ASN A 59 15.22 -11.95 -0.24
CA ASN A 59 15.24 -12.96 -1.30
C ASN A 59 13.83 -13.32 -1.80
N GLY A 60 12.79 -12.76 -1.20
CA GLY A 60 11.39 -13.07 -1.48
C GLY A 60 10.85 -12.40 -2.73
N TYR A 61 9.66 -12.87 -3.14
CA TYR A 61 8.92 -12.36 -4.29
C TYR A 61 7.49 -11.93 -3.92
N GLU A 62 7.19 -11.80 -2.64
CA GLU A 62 5.92 -11.25 -2.18
C GLU A 62 5.82 -9.75 -2.55
N HIS A 63 4.63 -9.21 -2.52
CA HIS A 63 4.40 -7.80 -2.88
C HIS A 63 5.21 -6.82 -2.04
N ILE A 64 5.36 -7.11 -0.76
CA ILE A 64 6.19 -6.30 0.13
C ILE A 64 7.66 -6.36 -0.28
N ASP A 65 8.17 -7.54 -0.64
CA ASP A 65 9.56 -7.74 -1.03
C ASP A 65 9.91 -6.98 -2.30
N ILE A 66 9.03 -7.05 -3.29
CA ILE A 66 9.15 -6.30 -4.55
C ILE A 66 9.10 -4.79 -4.27
N SER A 67 8.20 -4.37 -3.39
CA SER A 67 8.07 -2.96 -3.02
C SER A 67 9.30 -2.44 -2.28
N MET A 68 9.86 -3.21 -1.36
CA MET A 68 11.09 -2.84 -0.65
C MET A 68 12.26 -2.68 -1.61
N ARG A 69 12.46 -3.62 -2.54
CA ARG A 69 13.52 -3.52 -3.56
C ARG A 69 13.36 -2.31 -4.48
N LYS A 70 12.14 -2.01 -4.90
CA LYS A 70 11.83 -0.90 -5.80
C LYS A 70 11.98 0.45 -5.11
N ARG A 71 11.45 0.59 -3.90
CA ARG A 71 11.33 1.87 -3.20
C ARG A 71 12.46 2.12 -2.21
N ARG A 72 13.22 1.08 -1.87
CA ARG A 72 14.35 1.10 -0.94
C ARG A 72 13.96 1.61 0.46
N PHE A 73 14.96 1.73 1.32
CA PHE A 73 14.76 2.25 2.67
C PHE A 73 14.91 3.77 2.71
N LYS A 74 14.26 4.37 3.71
CA LYS A 74 14.27 5.81 3.96
C LYS A 74 15.69 6.29 4.24
N SER A 75 16.05 7.37 3.60
CA SER A 75 17.31 8.09 3.80
C SER A 75 17.12 9.56 3.47
N THR A 76 18.16 10.38 3.67
CA THR A 76 18.15 11.79 3.26
C THR A 76 17.85 11.96 1.76
N LYS A 77 18.37 11.04 0.93
CA LYS A 77 18.15 11.04 -0.52
C LYS A 77 16.86 10.32 -0.95
N ASN A 78 16.21 9.60 -0.03
CA ASN A 78 15.00 8.84 -0.28
C ASN A 78 14.01 9.00 0.89
N PRO A 79 13.36 10.16 1.05
CA PRO A 79 12.49 10.45 2.19
C PRO A 79 11.23 9.57 2.24
N TYR A 80 10.80 9.02 1.11
CA TYR A 80 9.58 8.20 0.94
C TYR A 80 9.85 6.69 0.96
N GLY A 81 11.06 6.28 1.31
CA GLY A 81 11.44 4.88 1.43
C GLY A 81 10.84 4.20 2.66
N TRP A 82 11.01 2.89 2.71
CA TRP A 82 10.56 2.06 3.82
C TRP A 82 11.39 2.31 5.08
N THR A 83 10.75 2.24 6.23
CA THR A 83 11.40 2.12 7.54
C THR A 83 11.04 0.77 8.14
N PHE A 84 11.92 0.29 9.03
CA PHE A 84 11.73 -0.96 9.76
C PHE A 84 11.77 -0.69 11.26
N LYS A 85 10.88 -1.33 12.00
CA LYS A 85 10.94 -1.36 13.47
C LYS A 85 10.39 -2.66 14.03
N ILE A 86 10.90 -3.07 15.17
CA ILE A 86 10.34 -4.15 15.97
C ILE A 86 9.25 -3.54 16.85
N LEU A 87 8.06 -4.11 16.79
CA LEU A 87 6.91 -3.61 17.57
C LEU A 87 6.88 -4.24 18.96
N GLU A 88 7.13 -5.55 19.00
CA GLU A 88 7.00 -6.33 20.23
C GLU A 88 7.82 -7.61 20.14
N TYR A 89 8.42 -8.02 21.24
CA TYR A 89 8.94 -9.37 21.42
C TYR A 89 7.88 -10.19 22.15
N CYS A 90 7.52 -11.32 21.61
CA CYS A 90 6.54 -12.19 22.23
C CYS A 90 6.87 -13.68 22.01
N PRO A 91 6.36 -14.57 22.88
CA PRO A 91 6.51 -16.01 22.71
C PRO A 91 5.88 -16.48 21.39
N PHE A 92 6.39 -17.62 20.92
CA PHE A 92 5.98 -18.18 19.62
C PHE A 92 4.46 -18.46 19.53
N ASP A 93 3.86 -18.94 20.60
CA ASP A 93 2.43 -19.25 20.68
C ASP A 93 1.53 -18.01 20.62
N LYS A 94 2.08 -16.83 20.84
CA LYS A 94 1.36 -15.53 20.77
C LYS A 94 1.54 -14.77 19.46
N LEU A 95 2.41 -15.25 18.59
CA LEU A 95 2.76 -14.51 17.37
C LEU A 95 1.53 -14.22 16.49
N ASP A 96 0.67 -15.20 16.24
CA ASP A 96 -0.51 -15.07 15.39
C ASP A 96 -1.49 -14.02 15.95
N GLU A 97 -1.77 -14.07 17.26
CA GLU A 97 -2.66 -13.14 17.94
C GLU A 97 -2.10 -11.71 17.89
N ARG A 98 -0.79 -11.56 18.14
CA ARG A 98 -0.15 -10.23 18.16
C ARG A 98 -0.02 -9.62 16.78
N GLU A 99 0.28 -10.41 15.76
CA GLU A 99 0.31 -9.94 14.37
C GLU A 99 -1.07 -9.42 13.95
N GLN A 100 -2.15 -10.19 14.22
CA GLN A 100 -3.52 -9.77 13.94
C GLN A 100 -3.88 -8.47 14.65
N TYR A 101 -3.53 -8.35 15.93
CA TYR A 101 -3.77 -7.14 16.70
C TYR A 101 -3.15 -5.91 16.03
N TYR A 102 -1.88 -5.98 15.62
CA TYR A 102 -1.20 -4.84 14.99
C TYR A 102 -1.73 -4.52 13.60
N ILE A 103 -2.04 -5.55 12.79
CA ILE A 103 -2.66 -5.33 11.48
C ILE A 103 -4.00 -4.58 11.65
N MET A 104 -4.86 -5.05 12.55
CA MET A 104 -6.15 -4.40 12.80
C MET A 104 -6.01 -2.99 13.36
N LYS A 105 -5.04 -2.76 14.24
CA LYS A 105 -4.73 -1.44 14.77
C LYS A 105 -4.41 -0.45 13.65
N TYR A 106 -3.47 -0.79 12.76
CA TYR A 106 -3.05 0.10 11.68
C TYR A 106 -4.11 0.28 10.59
N LEU A 107 -4.93 -0.74 10.33
CA LEU A 107 -6.09 -0.60 9.46
C LEU A 107 -7.11 0.40 10.01
N LYS A 108 -7.39 0.36 11.31
CA LYS A 108 -8.27 1.34 11.97
C LYS A 108 -7.72 2.77 11.94
N GLU A 109 -6.40 2.93 11.87
CA GLU A 109 -5.74 4.22 11.67
C GLU A 109 -5.83 4.72 10.20
N GLY A 110 -6.52 4.00 9.31
CA GLY A 110 -6.68 4.37 7.90
C GLY A 110 -5.45 4.13 7.02
N ARG A 111 -4.47 3.34 7.50
CA ARG A 111 -3.26 3.05 6.72
C ARG A 111 -3.52 1.95 5.69
N GLN A 112 -2.81 2.02 4.58
CA GLN A 112 -2.84 1.01 3.52
C GLN A 112 -1.92 -0.16 3.87
N THR A 113 -2.42 -1.41 3.78
CA THR A 113 -1.62 -2.58 4.13
C THR A 113 -1.07 -3.34 2.92
N TYR A 114 0.13 -3.90 3.08
CA TYR A 114 0.70 -4.91 2.19
C TYR A 114 0.44 -6.35 2.67
N ASN A 115 -0.18 -6.53 3.83
CA ASN A 115 -0.60 -7.84 4.30
C ASN A 115 -1.69 -8.42 3.40
N VAL A 116 -1.61 -9.72 3.12
CA VAL A 116 -2.58 -10.44 2.27
C VAL A 116 -3.79 -10.93 3.08
N GLY A 117 -3.62 -11.04 4.40
CA GLY A 117 -4.63 -11.50 5.34
C GLY A 117 -4.57 -10.68 6.64
N TYR A 118 -5.47 -10.97 7.59
CA TYR A 118 -5.50 -10.32 8.91
C TYR A 118 -4.36 -10.77 9.84
N GLY A 119 -3.41 -11.59 9.34
CA GLY A 119 -2.33 -12.18 10.10
C GLY A 119 -2.67 -13.58 10.62
N GLY A 120 -1.63 -14.27 11.11
CA GLY A 120 -1.71 -15.64 11.57
C GLY A 120 -1.50 -16.70 10.49
N GLN A 121 -0.67 -17.72 10.81
CA GLN A 121 -0.37 -18.80 9.86
C GLN A 121 -1.60 -19.66 9.50
N LYS A 122 -2.64 -19.63 10.32
CA LYS A 122 -3.87 -20.43 10.17
C LYS A 122 -5.01 -19.69 9.47
N SER A 123 -4.94 -18.39 9.32
CA SER A 123 -6.01 -17.64 8.67
C SER A 123 -5.83 -17.72 7.15
N LYS A 124 -6.23 -18.84 6.57
CA LYS A 124 -6.49 -18.93 5.14
C LYS A 124 -7.74 -18.15 4.73
N ASP A 125 -8.43 -17.55 5.69
CA ASP A 125 -9.69 -16.87 5.46
C ASP A 125 -9.51 -15.51 4.79
N SER A 126 -10.08 -15.47 3.67
CA SER A 126 -9.99 -14.55 2.56
C SER A 126 -10.72 -13.22 2.75
N GLN A 127 -11.18 -12.87 3.93
CA GLN A 127 -12.00 -11.65 4.11
C GLN A 127 -11.28 -10.33 3.81
N ILE A 128 -9.94 -10.30 3.92
CA ILE A 128 -9.19 -9.15 3.40
C ILE A 128 -9.04 -9.17 1.88
N ARG A 129 -9.31 -10.30 1.21
CA ARG A 129 -9.25 -10.30 -0.25
C ARG A 129 -10.24 -9.34 -0.89
N GLU A 130 -11.38 -9.11 -0.25
CA GLU A 130 -12.38 -8.14 -0.71
C GLU A 130 -12.02 -6.69 -0.33
N GLN A 131 -11.25 -6.51 0.73
CA GLN A 131 -10.80 -5.20 1.21
C GLN A 131 -9.39 -4.84 0.78
N LYS A 132 -8.80 -5.56 -0.18
CA LYS A 132 -7.43 -5.28 -0.63
C LYS A 132 -7.31 -3.91 -1.29
N PRO A 133 -6.75 -2.93 -0.59
CA PRO A 133 -6.25 -1.74 -1.25
C PRO A 133 -4.94 -2.01 -2.02
N ASN A 134 -4.50 -3.27 -2.18
CA ASN A 134 -3.09 -3.57 -2.24
C ASN A 134 -2.48 -3.86 -3.58
N ARG A 135 -3.17 -4.44 -4.48
CA ARG A 135 -2.77 -4.40 -5.89
C ARG A 135 -3.26 -3.12 -6.53
N GLY A 136 -4.05 -2.41 -5.83
CA GLY A 136 -4.92 -1.49 -6.41
C GLY A 136 -4.79 -0.06 -6.01
N TYR A 137 -3.94 0.39 -5.10
CA TYR A 137 -3.93 1.84 -4.94
C TYR A 137 -3.57 2.52 -6.27
N LEU A 138 -2.51 2.11 -6.94
CA LEU A 138 -2.19 2.62 -8.28
C LEU A 138 -3.17 2.12 -9.33
N ASP A 139 -3.64 0.87 -9.24
CA ASP A 139 -4.65 0.32 -10.15
C ASP A 139 -6.03 0.87 -9.82
N GLY A 140 -6.37 1.08 -8.56
CA GLY A 140 -7.58 1.77 -8.11
C GLY A 140 -7.58 3.25 -8.51
N LEU A 141 -6.46 3.95 -8.38
CA LEU A 141 -6.31 5.31 -8.92
C LEU A 141 -6.46 5.34 -10.43
N LYS A 142 -5.85 4.39 -11.14
CA LYS A 142 -6.00 4.26 -12.60
C LYS A 142 -7.44 3.91 -12.97
N GLN A 143 -8.05 2.98 -12.26
CA GLN A 143 -9.43 2.58 -12.49
C GLN A 143 -10.41 3.67 -12.08
N GLY A 144 -10.19 4.32 -10.96
CA GLY A 144 -10.96 5.49 -10.53
C GLY A 144 -10.89 6.63 -11.55
N ARG A 145 -9.69 6.93 -12.06
CA ARG A 145 -9.53 7.90 -13.17
C ARG A 145 -10.26 7.46 -14.44
N LYS A 146 -10.16 6.17 -14.81
CA LYS A 146 -10.88 5.63 -15.98
C LYS A 146 -12.39 5.73 -15.79
N ASN A 147 -12.90 5.41 -14.61
CA ASN A 147 -14.32 5.50 -14.30
C ASN A 147 -14.78 6.95 -14.30
N ALA A 148 -14.06 7.85 -13.65
CA ALA A 148 -14.36 9.29 -13.67
C ALA A 148 -14.36 9.86 -15.10
N VAL A 149 -13.34 9.52 -15.90
CA VAL A 149 -13.31 9.92 -17.32
C VAL A 149 -14.49 9.35 -18.11
N LYS A 150 -14.87 8.09 -17.83
CA LYS A 150 -16.02 7.45 -18.47
C LYS A 150 -17.34 8.13 -18.06
N GLU A 151 -17.52 8.43 -16.78
CA GLU A 151 -18.68 9.15 -16.26
C GLU A 151 -18.77 10.56 -16.82
N VAL A 152 -17.67 11.28 -16.82
CA VAL A 152 -17.57 12.61 -17.45
C VAL A 152 -17.93 12.52 -18.93
N LYS A 153 -17.41 11.52 -19.67
CA LYS A 153 -17.74 11.33 -21.08
C LYS A 153 -19.22 11.05 -21.32
N VAL A 154 -19.82 10.18 -20.50
CA VAL A 154 -21.27 9.89 -20.56
C VAL A 154 -22.09 11.15 -20.26
N PHE A 155 -21.66 11.97 -19.29
CA PHE A 155 -22.29 13.25 -19.01
C PHE A 155 -22.19 14.20 -20.21
N PHE A 156 -20.99 14.33 -20.80
CA PHE A 156 -20.77 15.16 -22.00
C PHE A 156 -21.61 14.68 -23.18
N ASP A 157 -21.62 13.37 -23.46
CA ASP A 157 -22.40 12.79 -24.55
C ASP A 157 -23.92 13.00 -24.34
N LYS A 158 -24.37 12.95 -23.09
CA LYS A 158 -25.80 13.11 -22.73
C LYS A 158 -26.26 14.57 -22.69
N TYR A 159 -25.42 15.47 -22.23
CA TYR A 159 -25.83 16.84 -21.87
C TYR A 159 -25.16 17.94 -22.69
N LEU A 160 -24.02 17.65 -23.31
CA LEU A 160 -23.22 18.60 -24.08
C LEU A 160 -23.07 18.14 -25.54
N ASP A 161 -24.17 17.68 -26.15
CA ASP A 161 -24.13 17.38 -27.59
C ASP A 161 -24.02 18.69 -28.37
N TYR A 162 -22.77 19.05 -28.67
CA TYR A 162 -22.44 20.21 -29.46
C TYR A 162 -22.77 20.04 -30.95
N SER A 163 -23.14 18.84 -31.39
CA SER A 163 -23.50 18.53 -32.77
C SER A 163 -24.94 18.94 -33.11
N VAL A 164 -25.77 19.20 -32.10
CA VAL A 164 -27.15 19.61 -32.32
C VAL A 164 -27.17 21.05 -32.82
N LYS A 165 -27.32 21.20 -34.11
CA LYS A 165 -27.63 22.49 -34.76
C LYS A 165 -28.92 23.03 -34.16
N GLY A 166 -28.88 24.23 -33.56
CA GLY A 166 -30.07 24.90 -33.06
C GLY A 166 -30.24 25.00 -31.53
N VAL A 167 -29.34 24.44 -30.73
CA VAL A 167 -29.34 24.66 -29.29
C VAL A 167 -28.86 26.06 -28.94
N SER A 168 -29.72 26.83 -28.25
CA SER A 168 -29.40 28.20 -27.85
C SER A 168 -28.16 28.23 -26.90
N ASN A 169 -27.40 29.33 -26.94
CA ASN A 169 -26.28 29.54 -26.03
C ASN A 169 -26.72 29.47 -24.56
N LYS A 170 -27.94 29.92 -24.24
CA LYS A 170 -28.51 29.84 -22.91
C LYS A 170 -28.69 28.39 -22.41
N THR A 171 -29.05 27.46 -23.29
CA THR A 171 -29.17 26.03 -22.95
C THR A 171 -27.78 25.39 -22.73
N LYS A 172 -26.78 25.79 -23.51
CA LYS A 172 -25.40 25.34 -23.34
C LYS A 172 -24.81 25.80 -22.00
N GLU A 173 -25.06 27.06 -21.64
CA GLU A 173 -24.60 27.67 -20.40
C GLU A 173 -25.25 27.01 -19.17
N ARG A 174 -26.57 26.75 -19.21
CA ARG A 174 -27.23 26.00 -18.17
C ARG A 174 -26.65 24.61 -17.95
N LYS A 175 -26.41 23.86 -19.03
CA LYS A 175 -25.84 22.51 -18.95
C LYS A 175 -24.38 22.51 -18.50
N TYR A 176 -23.62 23.54 -18.82
CA TYR A 176 -22.28 23.73 -18.31
C TYR A 176 -22.26 23.98 -16.77
N ASN A 177 -23.23 24.77 -16.29
CA ASN A 177 -23.37 25.02 -14.85
C ASN A 177 -23.84 23.75 -14.09
N GLU A 178 -24.81 23.01 -14.64
CA GLU A 178 -25.20 21.68 -14.10
C GLU A 178 -24.02 20.71 -14.03
N PHE A 179 -23.12 20.74 -15.00
CA PHE A 179 -21.91 19.93 -14.99
C PHE A 179 -20.89 20.37 -13.94
N LYS A 180 -20.73 21.67 -13.71
CA LYS A 180 -19.90 22.20 -12.64
C LYS A 180 -20.41 21.79 -11.27
N GLU A 181 -21.69 21.95 -11.00
CA GLU A 181 -22.34 21.54 -9.77
C GLU A 181 -22.14 20.03 -9.51
N TRP A 182 -22.35 19.22 -10.53
CA TRP A 182 -22.10 17.77 -10.44
C TRP A 182 -20.64 17.41 -10.12
N LEU A 183 -19.68 18.18 -10.61
CA LEU A 183 -18.25 17.99 -10.27
C LEU A 183 -17.92 18.39 -8.83
N GLU A 184 -18.60 19.40 -8.31
CA GLU A 184 -18.41 19.92 -6.95
C GLU A 184 -19.11 19.03 -5.89
N ASP A 185 -20.25 18.44 -6.23
CA ASP A 185 -20.99 17.49 -5.36
C ASP A 185 -20.37 16.10 -5.28
N GLY A 186 -19.36 15.82 -6.09
CA GLY A 186 -18.64 14.53 -6.15
C GLY A 186 -17.40 14.43 -5.24
N GLU A 187 -17.11 15.42 -4.41
CA GLU A 187 -16.12 15.39 -3.34
C GLU A 187 -16.76 14.91 -2.04
#